data_1979e90b191f1a4f33ba01207382851b
#
_entry.id   1979e90b191f1a4f33ba01207382851b
#
_cell.length_a   1.000
_cell.length_b   1.000
_cell.length_c   1.000
_cell.angle_alpha   90.00
_cell.angle_beta   90.00
_cell.angle_gamma   90.00
#
_symmetry.space_group_name_H-M   'P 1'
#
loop_
_entity.id
_entity.type
_entity.pdbx_description
1 polymer ?
#
loop_
_entity_poly.entity_id
_entity_poly.type
_entity_poly.pdbx_seq_one_letter_code
_entity_poly.pdbx_strand_id
1 'polypeptide(L)'
;MEETKENQQKTGEHKKKFGFNYDKYYKILLLIPIIILIVAIVYLGIFYSKNGDFIYKDVSLSGGTSITINGEIDQGQLEGPLKEKFPDISFTKLEDVTSRKEIALIVKSSASPEELKPEIEGILGYELNEENSSTEFTGAALSQNFYRQLVTALIISFILMSIVIFILFRTFIPSVAVIFAVFADI
;
A
#
# COMPACT_ATOMS: atom_id res chain seq x y z
N MET A 1 14.16 4.97 -75.23
CA MET A 1 14.61 4.12 -74.11
C MET A 1 15.30 5.00 -73.08
N GLU A 2 14.65 6.17 -72.78
CA GLU A 2 15.23 7.22 -71.92
C GLU A 2 14.20 7.92 -71.05
N GLU A 3 12.98 7.41 -70.91
CA GLU A 3 11.92 8.06 -70.11
C GLU A 3 11.53 7.39 -68.80
N THR A 4 12.35 6.44 -68.29
CA THR A 4 11.98 5.67 -67.08
C THR A 4 12.88 5.95 -65.86
N LYS A 5 13.67 6.99 -65.87
CA LYS A 5 14.60 7.31 -64.74
C LYS A 5 14.31 8.58 -63.93
N GLU A 6 13.24 9.32 -64.27
CA GLU A 6 13.00 10.64 -63.65
C GLU A 6 11.89 10.70 -62.59
N ASN A 7 11.28 9.55 -62.21
CA ASN A 7 10.13 9.57 -61.29
C ASN A 7 10.34 8.85 -59.95
N GLN A 8 11.58 8.65 -59.49
CA GLN A 8 11.88 8.07 -58.16
C GLN A 8 12.52 9.01 -57.14
N GLN A 9 12.38 10.30 -57.32
CA GLN A 9 13.09 11.26 -56.45
C GLN A 9 12.21 12.38 -55.88
N LYS A 10 11.00 12.06 -55.40
CA LYS A 10 10.20 13.03 -54.58
C LYS A 10 9.20 12.31 -53.71
N THR A 11 9.65 11.55 -52.71
CA THR A 11 8.82 11.27 -51.53
C THR A 11 9.74 11.18 -50.30
N GLY A 12 10.44 12.29 -50.07
CA GLY A 12 11.11 12.54 -48.79
C GLY A 12 10.10 13.12 -47.81
N GLU A 13 9.28 12.28 -47.18
CA GLU A 13 8.53 12.71 -46.00
C GLU A 13 9.50 13.21 -44.93
N HIS A 14 9.51 14.51 -44.71
CA HIS A 14 10.05 15.16 -43.54
C HIS A 14 9.27 14.67 -42.30
N LYS A 15 9.56 13.48 -41.80
CA LYS A 15 9.29 13.14 -40.42
C LYS A 15 10.16 14.07 -39.59
N LYS A 16 9.57 15.16 -39.06
CA LYS A 16 10.13 15.93 -37.95
C LYS A 16 10.36 14.93 -36.81
N LYS A 17 11.59 14.38 -36.75
CA LYS A 17 12.07 13.71 -35.56
C LYS A 17 12.07 14.80 -34.48
N PHE A 18 11.14 14.72 -33.53
CA PHE A 18 11.21 15.42 -32.27
C PHE A 18 12.47 14.87 -31.58
N GLY A 19 13.60 15.44 -31.93
CA GLY A 19 14.89 15.07 -31.39
C GLY A 19 14.99 15.64 -29.97
N PHE A 20 14.41 14.94 -29.02
CA PHE A 20 14.80 15.15 -27.64
C PHE A 20 16.28 14.78 -27.54
N ASN A 21 17.15 15.78 -27.42
CA ASN A 21 18.58 15.55 -27.23
C ASN A 21 18.80 14.94 -25.85
N TYR A 22 18.63 13.61 -25.78
CA TYR A 22 18.75 12.80 -24.57
C TYR A 22 20.12 13.04 -23.91
N ASP A 23 21.19 13.14 -24.70
CA ASP A 23 22.55 13.37 -24.22
C ASP A 23 22.75 14.69 -23.47
N LYS A 24 21.89 15.69 -23.72
CA LYS A 24 21.99 16.99 -23.05
C LYS A 24 21.16 17.04 -21.77
N TYR A 25 20.04 16.28 -21.72
CA TYR A 25 19.05 16.36 -20.65
C TYR A 25 19.05 15.16 -19.71
N TYR A 26 19.84 14.11 -19.96
CA TYR A 26 19.83 12.89 -19.13
C TYR A 26 20.16 13.17 -17.66
N LYS A 27 21.04 14.14 -17.38
CA LYS A 27 21.38 14.53 -15.99
C LYS A 27 20.22 15.18 -15.26
N ILE A 28 19.44 16.01 -15.97
CA ILE A 28 18.24 16.65 -15.41
C ILE A 28 17.15 15.62 -15.24
N LEU A 29 17.00 14.70 -16.21
CA LEU A 29 16.02 13.62 -16.15
C LEU A 29 16.33 12.65 -14.99
N LEU A 30 17.60 12.38 -14.72
CA LEU A 30 18.06 11.57 -13.60
C LEU A 30 17.89 12.28 -12.24
N LEU A 31 17.90 13.62 -12.23
CA LEU A 31 17.71 14.40 -11.01
C LEU A 31 16.28 14.24 -10.44
N ILE A 32 15.28 14.09 -11.31
CA ILE A 32 13.87 13.95 -10.91
C ILE A 32 13.65 12.74 -9.97
N PRO A 33 14.02 11.51 -10.34
CA PRO A 33 13.84 10.35 -9.45
C PRO A 33 14.68 10.46 -8.17
N ILE A 34 15.86 11.08 -8.24
CA ILE A 34 16.69 11.31 -7.05
C ILE A 34 15.99 12.27 -6.07
N ILE A 35 15.41 13.35 -6.56
CA ILE A 35 14.66 14.30 -5.71
C ILE A 35 13.44 13.59 -5.08
N ILE A 36 12.69 12.81 -5.86
CA ILE A 36 11.54 12.04 -5.36
C ILE A 36 12.00 11.08 -4.26
N LEU A 37 13.10 10.36 -4.47
CA LEU A 37 13.65 9.44 -3.48
C LEU A 37 14.05 10.17 -2.18
N ILE A 38 14.70 11.32 -2.28
CA ILE A 38 15.08 12.12 -1.10
C ILE A 38 13.83 12.58 -0.35
N VAL A 39 12.82 13.08 -1.06
CA VAL A 39 11.54 13.50 -0.45
C VAL A 39 10.85 12.32 0.24
N ALA A 40 10.84 11.14 -0.37
CA ALA A 40 10.27 9.92 0.22
C ALA A 40 11.01 9.52 1.51
N ILE A 41 12.34 9.52 1.52
CA ILE A 41 13.14 9.20 2.70
C ILE A 41 12.90 10.21 3.83
N VAL A 42 12.85 11.50 3.51
CA VAL A 42 12.55 12.55 4.50
C VAL A 42 11.14 12.37 5.06
N TYR A 43 10.16 12.08 4.21
CA TYR A 43 8.79 11.81 4.63
C TYR A 43 8.71 10.61 5.57
N LEU A 44 9.36 9.48 5.23
CA LEU A 44 9.42 8.29 6.07
C LEU A 44 10.09 8.58 7.42
N GLY A 45 11.15 9.39 7.44
CA GLY A 45 11.80 9.80 8.69
C GLY A 45 10.89 10.63 9.60
N ILE A 46 10.14 11.58 9.03
CA ILE A 46 9.16 12.38 9.77
C ILE A 46 8.00 11.50 10.27
N PHE A 47 7.54 10.59 9.42
CA PHE A 47 6.45 9.66 9.74
C PHE A 47 6.84 8.74 10.91
N TYR A 48 8.03 8.14 10.84
CA TYR A 48 8.59 7.32 11.93
C TYR A 48 8.73 8.09 13.24
N SER A 49 9.23 9.33 13.19
CA SER A 49 9.38 10.17 14.37
C SER A 49 8.05 10.52 15.06
N LYS A 50 6.95 10.59 14.29
CA LYS A 50 5.63 10.91 14.83
C LYS A 50 4.85 9.68 15.31
N ASN A 51 4.98 8.55 14.61
CA ASN A 51 4.14 7.37 14.81
C ASN A 51 4.89 6.21 15.47
N GLY A 52 6.22 6.28 15.57
CA GLY A 52 7.05 5.20 16.11
C GLY A 52 7.21 3.98 15.18
N ASP A 53 6.62 4.03 13.99
CA ASP A 53 6.66 2.97 12.99
C ASP A 53 6.71 3.55 11.57
N PHE A 54 7.18 2.75 10.60
CA PHE A 54 7.26 3.17 9.20
C PHE A 54 5.93 3.09 8.44
N ILE A 55 4.97 2.30 8.95
CA ILE A 55 3.66 2.08 8.33
C ILE A 55 2.56 2.09 9.39
N TYR A 56 1.35 2.44 8.99
CA TYR A 56 0.17 2.18 9.80
C TYR A 56 -0.12 0.68 9.79
N LYS A 57 -0.14 0.08 10.99
CA LYS A 57 -0.47 -1.34 11.15
C LYS A 57 -1.96 -1.49 11.39
N ASP A 58 -2.57 -2.41 10.69
CA ASP A 58 -3.91 -2.88 11.01
C ASP A 58 -3.90 -3.72 12.31
N VAL A 59 -5.05 -3.92 12.92
CA VAL A 59 -5.20 -4.74 14.16
C VAL A 59 -4.65 -6.16 14.00
N SER A 60 -4.64 -6.71 12.79
CA SER A 60 -3.99 -7.99 12.48
C SER A 60 -2.49 -8.00 12.73
N LEU A 61 -1.82 -6.83 12.62
CA LEU A 61 -0.37 -6.66 12.80
C LEU A 61 0.01 -5.94 14.09
N SER A 62 -0.91 -5.19 14.69
CA SER A 62 -0.71 -4.51 15.97
C SER A 62 -1.29 -5.30 17.16
N GLY A 63 -2.25 -6.16 16.90
CA GLY A 63 -3.11 -6.80 17.87
C GLY A 63 -4.37 -5.99 18.12
N GLY A 64 -5.46 -6.66 18.45
CA GLY A 64 -6.74 -6.03 18.73
C GLY A 64 -7.93 -6.85 18.22
N THR A 65 -9.09 -6.23 18.22
CA THR A 65 -10.37 -6.81 17.83
C THR A 65 -10.86 -6.21 16.52
N SER A 66 -11.36 -7.05 15.64
CA SER A 66 -12.10 -6.70 14.42
C SER A 66 -13.48 -7.31 14.51
N ILE A 67 -14.53 -6.51 14.53
CA ILE A 67 -15.92 -6.95 14.53
C ILE A 67 -16.55 -6.57 13.21
N THR A 68 -16.95 -7.56 12.43
CA THR A 68 -17.71 -7.37 11.20
C THR A 68 -19.18 -7.52 11.53
N ILE A 69 -19.98 -6.51 11.30
CA ILE A 69 -21.42 -6.48 11.60
C ILE A 69 -22.14 -6.50 10.26
N ASN A 70 -22.97 -7.53 10.03
CA ASN A 70 -23.69 -7.72 8.78
C ASN A 70 -24.92 -6.81 8.72
N GLY A 71 -25.16 -6.23 7.56
CA GLY A 71 -26.31 -5.36 7.29
C GLY A 71 -25.92 -3.90 7.00
N GLU A 72 -26.90 -3.10 6.68
CA GLU A 72 -26.77 -1.68 6.47
C GLU A 72 -26.78 -0.95 7.82
N ILE A 73 -25.62 -0.49 8.27
CA ILE A 73 -25.44 0.14 9.58
C ILE A 73 -24.97 1.57 9.40
N ASP A 74 -25.66 2.50 10.05
CA ASP A 74 -25.25 3.90 10.04
C ASP A 74 -23.96 4.08 10.87
N GLN A 75 -22.84 4.20 10.17
CA GLN A 75 -21.54 4.49 10.78
C GLN A 75 -21.60 5.71 11.71
N GLY A 76 -22.40 6.72 11.37
CA GLY A 76 -22.49 7.97 12.14
C GLY A 76 -22.97 7.75 13.58
N GLN A 77 -23.83 6.75 13.80
CA GLN A 77 -24.33 6.42 15.14
C GLN A 77 -23.22 5.81 16.02
N LEU A 78 -22.32 5.05 15.44
CA LEU A 78 -21.25 4.35 16.16
C LEU A 78 -20.00 5.21 16.33
N GLU A 79 -19.68 6.03 15.33
CA GLU A 79 -18.40 6.74 15.25
C GLU A 79 -18.19 7.73 16.40
N GLY A 80 -19.19 8.54 16.73
CA GLY A 80 -19.09 9.54 17.79
C GLY A 80 -18.81 8.93 19.16
N PRO A 81 -19.71 8.10 19.68
CA PRO A 81 -19.57 7.50 21.01
C PRO A 81 -18.34 6.59 21.15
N LEU A 82 -18.04 5.80 20.10
CA LEU A 82 -16.93 4.85 20.17
C LEU A 82 -15.57 5.52 20.03
N LYS A 83 -15.43 6.60 19.23
CA LYS A 83 -14.17 7.37 19.15
C LYS A 83 -13.80 8.07 20.43
N GLU A 84 -14.78 8.47 21.23
CA GLU A 84 -14.54 9.09 22.54
C GLU A 84 -13.92 8.08 23.52
N LYS A 85 -14.36 6.81 23.48
CA LYS A 85 -13.86 5.74 24.36
C LYS A 85 -12.61 5.04 23.81
N PHE A 86 -12.54 4.84 22.50
CA PHE A 86 -11.48 4.13 21.79
C PHE A 86 -10.89 5.04 20.70
N PRO A 87 -9.88 5.86 21.02
CA PRO A 87 -9.31 6.82 20.07
C PRO A 87 -8.68 6.19 18.82
N ASP A 88 -8.29 4.92 18.90
CA ASP A 88 -7.69 4.13 17.82
C ASP A 88 -8.72 3.39 16.94
N ILE A 89 -10.02 3.55 17.24
CA ILE A 89 -11.08 2.84 16.51
C ILE A 89 -11.13 3.28 15.05
N SER A 90 -11.27 2.31 14.17
CA SER A 90 -11.45 2.54 12.74
C SER A 90 -12.67 1.80 12.20
N PHE A 91 -13.32 2.41 11.22
CA PHE A 91 -14.50 1.88 10.58
C PHE A 91 -14.25 1.68 9.09
N THR A 92 -14.67 0.53 8.56
CA THR A 92 -14.55 0.22 7.13
C THR A 92 -15.87 -0.35 6.66
N LYS A 93 -16.53 0.32 5.70
CA LYS A 93 -17.75 -0.16 5.07
C LYS A 93 -17.43 -1.20 4.02
N LEU A 94 -18.15 -2.29 4.04
CA LEU A 94 -18.08 -3.34 3.03
C LEU A 94 -19.29 -3.18 2.09
N GLU A 95 -19.00 -2.96 0.81
CA GLU A 95 -20.00 -2.78 -0.23
C GLU A 95 -20.00 -3.96 -1.20
N ASP A 96 -21.16 -4.40 -1.63
CA ASP A 96 -21.29 -5.35 -2.73
C ASP A 96 -20.85 -4.71 -4.05
N VAL A 97 -19.93 -5.35 -4.74
CA VAL A 97 -19.32 -4.85 -5.98
C VAL A 97 -20.35 -4.64 -7.09
N THR A 98 -21.43 -5.42 -7.10
CA THR A 98 -22.44 -5.41 -8.15
C THR A 98 -23.57 -4.41 -7.86
N SER A 99 -24.09 -4.43 -6.63
CA SER A 99 -25.23 -3.60 -6.22
C SER A 99 -24.85 -2.27 -5.60
N ARG A 100 -23.57 -2.09 -5.21
CA ARG A 100 -23.04 -0.93 -4.45
C ARG A 100 -23.82 -0.65 -3.15
N LYS A 101 -24.46 -1.68 -2.61
CA LYS A 101 -25.13 -1.59 -1.31
C LYS A 101 -24.15 -1.96 -0.21
N GLU A 102 -24.24 -1.27 0.92
CA GLU A 102 -23.52 -1.65 2.12
C GLU A 102 -24.04 -3.01 2.61
N ILE A 103 -23.13 -3.98 2.76
CA ILE A 103 -23.43 -5.33 3.20
C ILE A 103 -22.95 -5.62 4.61
N ALA A 104 -21.95 -4.88 5.08
CA ALA A 104 -21.41 -4.99 6.43
C ALA A 104 -20.61 -3.75 6.82
N LEU A 105 -20.47 -3.54 8.11
CA LEU A 105 -19.57 -2.56 8.71
C LEU A 105 -18.50 -3.30 9.53
N ILE A 106 -17.24 -3.04 9.24
CA ILE A 106 -16.11 -3.58 10.00
C ILE A 106 -15.64 -2.53 10.99
N VAL A 107 -15.66 -2.86 12.27
CA VAL A 107 -15.18 -2.02 13.37
C VAL A 107 -13.91 -2.64 13.93
N LYS A 108 -12.81 -1.88 13.96
CA LYS A 108 -11.51 -2.34 14.43
C LYS A 108 -10.97 -1.44 15.52
N SER A 109 -10.43 -2.04 16.60
CA SER A 109 -9.75 -1.34 17.68
C SER A 109 -8.71 -2.23 18.34
N SER A 110 -7.72 -1.64 19.04
CA SER A 110 -6.77 -2.38 19.87
C SER A 110 -7.37 -2.92 21.17
N ALA A 111 -8.60 -2.53 21.50
CA ALA A 111 -9.32 -3.03 22.67
C ALA A 111 -9.65 -4.52 22.56
N SER A 112 -9.88 -5.16 23.73
CA SER A 112 -10.31 -6.57 23.77
C SER A 112 -11.77 -6.73 23.31
N PRO A 113 -12.17 -7.94 22.86
CA PRO A 113 -13.59 -8.22 22.50
C PRO A 113 -14.53 -7.95 23.66
N GLU A 114 -14.10 -8.26 24.89
CA GLU A 114 -14.89 -8.09 26.10
C GLU A 114 -15.20 -6.61 26.42
N GLU A 115 -14.35 -5.70 25.95
CA GLU A 115 -14.54 -4.27 26.11
C GLU A 115 -15.30 -3.66 24.92
N LEU A 116 -14.94 -4.04 23.70
CA LEU A 116 -15.47 -3.43 22.48
C LEU A 116 -16.89 -3.88 22.14
N LYS A 117 -17.17 -5.17 22.28
CA LYS A 117 -18.46 -5.76 21.90
C LYS A 117 -19.65 -5.19 22.66
N PRO A 118 -19.62 -5.10 24.03
CA PRO A 118 -20.75 -4.55 24.79
C PRO A 118 -21.07 -3.09 24.48
N GLU A 119 -20.04 -2.31 24.12
CA GLU A 119 -20.25 -0.91 23.75
C GLU A 119 -20.95 -0.77 22.41
N ILE A 120 -20.58 -1.60 21.44
CA ILE A 120 -21.26 -1.64 20.13
C ILE A 120 -22.71 -2.10 20.30
N GLU A 121 -22.95 -3.16 21.07
CA GLU A 121 -24.28 -3.69 21.36
C GLU A 121 -25.17 -2.66 22.07
N GLY A 122 -24.59 -1.90 23.01
CA GLY A 122 -25.28 -0.82 23.72
C GLY A 122 -25.75 0.31 22.80
N ILE A 123 -24.99 0.62 21.76
CA ILE A 123 -25.34 1.65 20.80
C ILE A 123 -26.34 1.13 19.76
N LEU A 124 -26.13 -0.10 19.27
CA LEU A 124 -26.99 -0.73 18.27
C LEU A 124 -28.35 -1.17 18.84
N GLY A 125 -28.43 -1.42 20.17
CA GLY A 125 -29.64 -1.86 20.83
C GLY A 125 -30.00 -3.32 20.62
N TYR A 126 -29.08 -4.14 20.07
CA TYR A 126 -29.24 -5.58 19.90
C TYR A 126 -27.91 -6.31 20.14
N GLU A 127 -28.01 -7.59 20.48
CA GLU A 127 -26.87 -8.44 20.78
C GLU A 127 -26.16 -8.91 19.48
N LEU A 128 -24.84 -8.88 19.47
CA LEU A 128 -24.01 -9.39 18.39
C LEU A 128 -23.79 -10.88 18.59
N ASN A 129 -24.17 -11.68 17.59
CA ASN A 129 -24.05 -13.14 17.61
C ASN A 129 -23.48 -13.66 16.28
N GLU A 130 -23.27 -14.97 16.17
CA GLU A 130 -22.69 -15.60 14.98
C GLU A 130 -23.54 -15.44 13.69
N GLU A 131 -24.83 -15.09 13.82
CA GLU A 131 -25.73 -14.90 12.67
C GLU A 131 -25.60 -13.49 12.09
N ASN A 132 -25.40 -12.47 12.94
CA ASN A 132 -25.39 -11.07 12.55
C ASN A 132 -23.99 -10.42 12.57
N SER A 133 -23.00 -11.09 13.15
CA SER A 133 -21.64 -10.54 13.28
C SER A 133 -20.58 -11.62 13.30
N SER A 134 -19.34 -11.23 12.95
CA SER A 134 -18.14 -12.03 13.10
C SER A 134 -17.13 -11.25 13.93
N THR A 135 -16.57 -11.86 14.96
CA THR A 135 -15.56 -11.24 15.82
C THR A 135 -14.24 -11.98 15.67
N GLU A 136 -13.21 -11.25 15.29
CA GLU A 136 -11.84 -11.72 15.18
C GLU A 136 -10.99 -11.00 16.23
N PHE A 137 -10.25 -11.75 17.02
CA PHE A 137 -9.31 -11.20 18.00
C PHE A 137 -7.90 -11.71 17.76
N THR A 138 -6.95 -10.83 17.73
CA THR A 138 -5.53 -11.17 17.59
C THR A 138 -4.76 -10.57 18.76
N GLY A 139 -4.15 -11.42 19.57
CA GLY A 139 -3.34 -10.97 20.69
C GLY A 139 -2.10 -10.19 20.25
N ALA A 140 -1.76 -9.10 20.95
CA ALA A 140 -0.66 -8.22 20.61
C ALA A 140 0.69 -8.96 20.49
N ALA A 141 0.96 -9.95 21.34
CA ALA A 141 2.19 -10.75 21.27
C ALA A 141 2.29 -11.59 19.98
N LEU A 142 1.15 -12.16 19.53
CA LEU A 142 1.10 -12.93 18.29
C LEU A 142 1.31 -12.02 17.08
N SER A 143 0.64 -10.88 17.04
CA SER A 143 0.78 -9.88 15.99
C SER A 143 2.20 -9.35 15.86
N GLN A 144 2.85 -9.00 16.97
CA GLN A 144 4.24 -8.55 16.98
C GLN A 144 5.21 -9.61 16.44
N ASN A 145 5.02 -10.87 16.83
CA ASN A 145 5.84 -11.98 16.31
C ASN A 145 5.62 -12.17 14.81
N PHE A 146 4.37 -12.11 14.36
CA PHE A 146 4.03 -12.22 12.95
C PHE A 146 4.65 -11.08 12.13
N TYR A 147 4.50 -9.82 12.58
CA TYR A 147 5.10 -8.65 11.94
C TYR A 147 6.62 -8.78 11.83
N ARG A 148 7.30 -9.18 12.93
CA ARG A 148 8.74 -9.40 12.93
C ARG A 148 9.17 -10.47 11.92
N GLN A 149 8.44 -11.59 11.84
CA GLN A 149 8.71 -12.65 10.88
C GLN A 149 8.51 -12.16 9.44
N LEU A 150 7.44 -11.40 9.18
CA LEU A 150 7.13 -10.83 7.88
C LEU A 150 8.25 -9.90 7.41
N VAL A 151 8.66 -8.94 8.24
CA VAL A 151 9.77 -8.00 7.94
C VAL A 151 11.07 -8.76 7.72
N THR A 152 11.38 -9.76 8.55
CA THR A 152 12.58 -10.58 8.40
C THR A 152 12.58 -11.35 7.09
N ALA A 153 11.45 -11.98 6.72
CA ALA A 153 11.28 -12.69 5.46
C ALA A 153 11.44 -11.76 4.25
N LEU A 154 10.89 -10.53 4.33
CA LEU A 154 11.03 -9.51 3.29
C LEU A 154 12.50 -9.13 3.09
N ILE A 155 13.24 -8.87 4.16
CA ILE A 155 14.67 -8.53 4.10
C ILE A 155 15.47 -9.68 3.50
N ILE A 156 15.24 -10.92 3.94
CA ILE A 156 15.94 -12.11 3.41
C ILE A 156 15.63 -12.27 1.92
N SER A 157 14.37 -12.15 1.52
CA SER A 157 13.94 -12.24 0.12
C SER A 157 14.63 -11.17 -0.74
N PHE A 158 14.72 -9.94 -0.25
CA PHE A 158 15.39 -8.85 -0.94
C PHE A 158 16.89 -9.12 -1.12
N ILE A 159 17.56 -9.63 -0.09
CA ILE A 159 18.99 -10.01 -0.16
C ILE A 159 19.20 -11.13 -1.19
N LEU A 160 18.39 -12.20 -1.14
CA LEU A 160 18.48 -13.30 -2.10
C LEU A 160 18.24 -12.84 -3.53
N MET A 161 17.21 -12.01 -3.76
CA MET A 161 16.94 -11.42 -5.06
C MET A 161 18.11 -10.58 -5.56
N SER A 162 18.73 -9.77 -4.69
CA SER A 162 19.89 -8.95 -5.02
C SER A 162 21.09 -9.81 -5.44
N ILE A 163 21.32 -10.93 -4.76
CA ILE A 163 22.37 -11.89 -5.11
C ILE A 163 22.13 -12.49 -6.49
N VAL A 164 20.89 -12.94 -6.78
CA VAL A 164 20.52 -13.50 -8.08
C VAL A 164 20.73 -12.49 -9.21
N ILE A 165 20.29 -11.25 -9.00
CA ILE A 165 20.48 -10.16 -9.97
C ILE A 165 21.98 -9.92 -10.22
N PHE A 166 22.79 -9.90 -9.16
CA PHE A 166 24.24 -9.72 -9.29
C PHE A 166 24.90 -10.85 -10.09
N ILE A 167 24.51 -12.10 -9.86
CA ILE A 167 25.01 -13.26 -10.59
C ILE A 167 24.58 -13.20 -12.06
N LEU A 168 23.32 -12.82 -12.32
CA LEU A 168 22.75 -12.78 -13.66
C LEU A 168 23.44 -11.74 -14.55
N PHE A 169 23.60 -10.52 -14.05
CA PHE A 169 24.20 -9.43 -14.82
C PHE A 169 25.73 -9.50 -14.88
N ARG A 170 26.37 -10.14 -13.94
CA ARG A 170 27.83 -10.30 -13.87
C ARG A 170 28.63 -8.99 -13.92
N THR A 171 27.96 -7.86 -13.77
CA THR A 171 28.52 -6.51 -13.81
C THR A 171 27.93 -5.68 -12.68
N PHE A 172 28.78 -4.89 -12.01
CA PHE A 172 28.37 -4.17 -10.81
C PHE A 172 27.34 -3.05 -11.10
N ILE A 173 27.57 -2.24 -12.13
CA ILE A 173 26.75 -1.05 -12.41
C ILE A 173 25.31 -1.39 -12.74
N PRO A 174 24.99 -2.29 -13.71
CA PRO A 174 23.61 -2.67 -14.00
C PRO A 174 22.93 -3.36 -12.82
N SER A 175 23.64 -4.20 -12.06
CA SER A 175 23.08 -4.90 -10.89
C SER A 175 22.64 -3.91 -9.82
N VAL A 176 23.47 -2.94 -9.48
CA VAL A 176 23.15 -1.88 -8.52
C VAL A 176 21.95 -1.06 -8.99
N ALA A 177 21.89 -0.70 -10.27
CA ALA A 177 20.77 0.07 -10.81
C ALA A 177 19.43 -0.69 -10.69
N VAL A 178 19.42 -1.99 -10.99
CA VAL A 178 18.20 -2.84 -10.85
C VAL A 178 17.80 -3.00 -9.39
N ILE A 179 18.77 -3.24 -8.48
CA ILE A 179 18.50 -3.35 -7.04
C ILE A 179 17.88 -2.06 -6.50
N PHE A 180 18.41 -0.89 -6.89
CA PHE A 180 17.81 0.39 -6.50
C PHE A 180 16.40 0.59 -7.08
N ALA A 181 16.16 0.16 -8.33
CA ALA A 181 14.84 0.24 -8.93
C ALA A 181 13.82 -0.61 -8.15
N VAL A 182 14.17 -1.86 -7.81
CA VAL A 182 13.33 -2.76 -7.02
C VAL A 182 13.09 -2.22 -5.60
N PHE A 183 14.12 -1.65 -4.98
CA PHE A 183 13.96 -1.03 -3.65
C PHE A 183 13.03 0.18 -3.66
N ALA A 184 13.02 0.94 -4.75
CA ALA A 184 12.13 2.09 -4.90
C ALA A 184 10.68 1.69 -5.21
N ASP A 185 10.44 0.45 -5.65
CA ASP A 185 9.13 -0.09 -6.02
C ASP A 185 8.40 -0.75 -4.83
N ILE A 186 9.11 -1.05 -3.74
CA ILE A 186 8.57 -1.60 -2.49
C ILE A 186 8.12 -0.50 -1.55
#